data_1f9d6c85360fde80196ea0fa1cd1559d
#
_entry.id   1f9d6c85360fde80196ea0fa1cd1559d
#
_cell.length_a   1.000
_cell.length_b   1.000
_cell.length_c   1.000
_cell.angle_alpha   90.00
_cell.angle_beta   90.00
_cell.angle_gamma   90.00
#
_symmetry.space_group_name_H-M   'P 1'
#
loop_
_entity.id
_entity.type
_entity.pdbx_description
1 polymer ?
#
loop_
_entity_poly.entity_id
_entity_poly.type
_entity_poly.pdbx_seq_one_letter_code
_entity_poly.pdbx_strand_id
1 'polypeptide(L)'
;GTPEAVDATASAFRDVGLRGWITASMWDESYCNSLPFMGNLVPAEMKARLDAMPAPDWKEQIALFEELSGKWHGKDNIRIILGPCGPQRCSERLLQECADLSQARDLPVHCHVLETKTQAVTGEEKYGRTLVQFLKDMGLMTHRLTMNHAIWLTDEDIAMMGAANCSTTHNPLANLKLGSGVSPVRQMMNAGVNVALGCDGVASAD
;
A
#
# COMPACT_ATOMS: atom_id res chain seq x y z
N GLY A 1 5.69 -4.59 9.12
CA GLY A 1 7.12 -4.53 9.47
C GLY A 1 7.32 -4.36 10.97
N THR A 2 8.47 -4.77 11.48
CA THR A 2 8.81 -4.57 12.88
C THR A 2 9.72 -3.34 13.02
N PRO A 3 9.78 -2.70 14.21
CA PRO A 3 10.71 -1.59 14.45
C PRO A 3 12.15 -1.94 14.09
N GLU A 4 12.60 -3.15 14.47
CA GLU A 4 13.96 -3.62 14.24
C GLU A 4 14.27 -3.76 12.72
N ALA A 5 13.30 -4.20 11.92
CA ALA A 5 13.47 -4.32 10.47
C ALA A 5 13.61 -2.93 9.82
N VAL A 6 12.81 -1.96 10.27
CA VAL A 6 12.92 -0.57 9.79
C VAL A 6 14.26 0.04 10.22
N ASP A 7 14.67 -0.17 11.47
CA ASP A 7 15.96 0.29 11.99
C ASP A 7 17.14 -0.27 11.20
N ALA A 8 17.12 -1.58 10.90
CA ALA A 8 18.16 -2.23 10.12
C ALA A 8 18.21 -1.65 8.69
N THR A 9 17.05 -1.46 8.06
CA THR A 9 16.95 -0.88 6.72
C THR A 9 17.46 0.56 6.70
N ALA A 10 16.99 1.40 7.63
CA ALA A 10 17.41 2.80 7.74
C ALA A 10 18.92 2.91 7.99
N SER A 11 19.47 2.07 8.88
CA SER A 11 20.91 2.01 9.15
C SER A 11 21.71 1.61 7.91
N ALA A 12 21.26 0.60 7.16
CA ALA A 12 21.92 0.17 5.93
C ALA A 12 21.94 1.28 4.87
N PHE A 13 20.80 1.98 4.68
CA PHE A 13 20.74 3.13 3.76
C PHE A 13 21.70 4.27 4.18
N ARG A 14 21.73 4.59 5.47
CA ARG A 14 22.66 5.59 6.03
C ARG A 14 24.10 5.18 5.77
N ASP A 15 24.47 3.94 6.09
CA ASP A 15 25.85 3.46 6.06
C ASP A 15 26.43 3.43 4.62
N VAL A 16 25.56 3.26 3.61
CA VAL A 16 25.96 3.34 2.19
C VAL A 16 25.68 4.70 1.55
N GLY A 17 25.16 5.67 2.31
CA GLY A 17 24.91 7.03 1.85
C GLY A 17 23.72 7.19 0.89
N LEU A 18 22.76 6.27 0.90
CA LEU A 18 21.57 6.33 0.08
C LEU A 18 20.51 7.24 0.71
N ARG A 19 19.70 7.85 -0.16
CA ARG A 19 18.43 8.48 0.26
C ARG A 19 17.36 7.40 0.35
N GLY A 20 16.67 7.32 1.49
CA GLY A 20 15.62 6.33 1.74
C GLY A 20 14.29 6.94 2.15
N TRP A 21 13.22 6.50 1.49
CA TRP A 21 11.85 6.70 1.96
C TRP A 21 11.37 5.33 2.44
N ILE A 22 11.23 5.20 3.75
CA ILE A 22 11.06 3.91 4.43
C ILE A 22 9.75 3.94 5.19
N THR A 23 9.03 2.83 5.20
CA THR A 23 7.83 2.66 6.01
C THR A 23 7.80 1.30 6.69
N ALA A 24 7.18 1.21 7.86
CA ALA A 24 6.64 -0.04 8.36
C ALA A 24 5.32 -0.31 7.63
N SER A 25 5.14 -1.53 7.12
CA SER A 25 3.88 -1.91 6.50
C SER A 25 2.75 -1.86 7.53
N MET A 26 1.73 -1.06 7.30
CA MET A 26 0.60 -0.82 8.20
C MET A 26 -0.62 -1.63 7.76
N TRP A 27 -1.25 -2.32 8.70
CA TRP A 27 -2.48 -3.09 8.47
C TRP A 27 -3.14 -3.41 9.82
N ASP A 28 -4.44 -3.52 9.86
CA ASP A 28 -5.23 -3.83 11.05
C ASP A 28 -6.46 -4.70 10.76
N GLU A 29 -6.60 -5.17 9.52
CA GLU A 29 -7.63 -6.12 9.13
C GLU A 29 -7.08 -7.55 9.04
N SER A 30 -7.85 -8.52 9.58
CA SER A 30 -7.49 -9.94 9.46
C SER A 30 -7.43 -10.38 7.99
N TYR A 31 -6.72 -11.47 7.73
CA TYR A 31 -6.62 -11.99 6.36
C TYR A 31 -7.99 -12.38 5.80
N CYS A 32 -8.85 -12.98 6.62
CA CYS A 32 -10.20 -13.39 6.21
C CYS A 32 -11.10 -12.19 5.91
N ASN A 33 -10.98 -11.11 6.67
CA ASN A 33 -11.75 -9.88 6.44
C ASN A 33 -11.28 -9.09 5.20
N SER A 34 -10.01 -9.27 4.82
CA SER A 34 -9.44 -8.61 3.63
C SER A 34 -9.90 -9.22 2.32
N LEU A 35 -10.41 -10.45 2.35
CA LEU A 35 -10.82 -11.22 1.17
C LEU A 35 -12.20 -11.83 1.43
N PRO A 36 -13.29 -11.14 1.10
CA PRO A 36 -14.65 -11.49 1.52
C PRO A 36 -15.12 -12.89 1.11
N PHE A 37 -14.53 -13.44 0.04
CA PHE A 37 -14.85 -14.80 -0.45
C PHE A 37 -13.96 -15.90 0.15
N MET A 38 -12.92 -15.58 0.92
CA MET A 38 -12.01 -16.57 1.52
C MET A 38 -12.74 -17.58 2.41
N GLY A 39 -13.74 -17.13 3.17
CA GLY A 39 -14.51 -17.99 4.06
C GLY A 39 -15.18 -19.19 3.40
N ASN A 40 -15.44 -19.11 2.09
CA ASN A 40 -16.06 -20.18 1.31
C ASN A 40 -15.03 -21.06 0.58
N LEU A 41 -13.78 -20.63 0.49
CA LEU A 41 -12.73 -21.30 -0.29
C LEU A 41 -11.72 -22.06 0.57
N VAL A 42 -11.65 -21.75 1.86
CA VAL A 42 -10.71 -22.42 2.77
C VAL A 42 -11.45 -23.40 3.70
N PRO A 43 -10.83 -24.54 4.06
CA PRO A 43 -11.37 -25.45 5.06
C PRO A 43 -11.66 -24.73 6.38
N ALA A 44 -12.73 -25.13 7.07
CA ALA A 44 -13.16 -24.48 8.32
C ALA A 44 -12.07 -24.41 9.39
N GLU A 45 -11.24 -25.47 9.51
CA GLU A 45 -10.10 -25.50 10.44
C GLU A 45 -9.04 -24.44 10.08
N MET A 46 -8.73 -24.27 8.80
CA MET A 46 -7.78 -23.25 8.34
C MET A 46 -8.35 -21.86 8.57
N LYS A 47 -9.65 -21.65 8.28
CA LYS A 47 -10.32 -20.38 8.56
C LYS A 47 -10.23 -20.03 10.04
N ALA A 48 -10.54 -20.99 10.92
CA ALA A 48 -10.46 -20.77 12.37
C ALA A 48 -9.04 -20.39 12.83
N ARG A 49 -8.00 -20.97 12.24
CA ARG A 49 -6.59 -20.63 12.52
C ARG A 49 -6.24 -19.23 12.02
N LEU A 50 -6.71 -18.84 10.83
CA LEU A 50 -6.48 -17.49 10.28
C LEU A 50 -7.21 -16.42 11.10
N ASP A 51 -8.45 -16.69 11.51
CA ASP A 51 -9.25 -15.78 12.34
C ASP A 51 -8.68 -15.63 13.76
N ALA A 52 -7.99 -16.66 14.27
CA ALA A 52 -7.31 -16.61 15.56
C ALA A 52 -5.97 -15.83 15.52
N MET A 53 -5.46 -15.49 14.33
CA MET A 53 -4.26 -14.66 14.22
C MET A 53 -4.63 -13.20 14.56
N PRO A 54 -4.00 -12.61 15.59
CA PRO A 54 -4.32 -11.24 15.98
C PRO A 54 -3.96 -10.26 14.85
N ALA A 55 -4.91 -9.40 14.51
CA ALA A 55 -4.60 -8.19 13.76
C ALA A 55 -4.18 -7.10 14.75
N PRO A 56 -3.15 -6.30 14.45
CA PRO A 56 -2.78 -5.18 15.31
C PRO A 56 -3.89 -4.12 15.32
N ASP A 57 -4.00 -3.38 16.42
CA ASP A 57 -4.91 -2.23 16.49
C ASP A 57 -4.35 -1.07 15.64
N TRP A 58 -5.23 -0.31 14.99
CA TRP A 58 -4.83 0.85 14.18
C TRP A 58 -4.01 1.88 14.99
N LYS A 59 -4.27 2.03 16.30
CA LYS A 59 -3.51 2.93 17.18
C LYS A 59 -2.08 2.47 17.36
N GLU A 60 -1.86 1.15 17.46
CA GLU A 60 -0.52 0.58 17.53
C GLU A 60 0.26 0.85 16.25
N GLN A 61 -0.42 0.77 15.09
CA GLN A 61 0.20 1.10 13.79
C GLN A 61 0.61 2.57 13.69
N ILE A 62 -0.24 3.47 14.16
CA ILE A 62 0.08 4.92 14.20
C ILE A 62 1.17 5.20 15.24
N ALA A 63 1.12 4.59 16.43
CA ALA A 63 2.14 4.76 17.43
C ALA A 63 3.52 4.30 16.93
N LEU A 64 3.59 3.18 16.24
CA LEU A 64 4.81 2.69 15.59
C LEU A 64 5.34 3.68 14.54
N PHE A 65 4.46 4.22 13.70
CA PHE A 65 4.84 5.25 12.73
C PHE A 65 5.44 6.48 13.43
N GLU A 66 4.83 6.96 14.51
CA GLU A 66 5.31 8.12 15.27
C GLU A 66 6.68 7.85 15.94
N GLU A 67 6.87 6.68 16.51
CA GLU A 67 8.15 6.27 17.08
C GLU A 67 9.26 6.28 16.03
N LEU A 68 9.04 5.59 14.90
CA LEU A 68 10.01 5.51 13.80
C LEU A 68 10.27 6.87 13.16
N SER A 69 9.22 7.70 13.03
CA SER A 69 9.33 9.06 12.52
C SER A 69 10.18 9.93 13.46
N GLY A 70 9.96 9.87 14.77
CA GLY A 70 10.78 10.58 15.75
C GLY A 70 12.26 10.15 15.73
N LYS A 71 12.52 8.89 15.42
CA LYS A 71 13.87 8.34 15.37
C LYS A 71 14.62 8.69 14.09
N TRP A 72 14.00 8.56 12.91
CA TRP A 72 14.66 8.57 11.62
C TRP A 72 14.27 9.70 10.66
N HIS A 73 13.04 10.24 10.76
CA HIS A 73 12.56 11.20 9.77
C HIS A 73 13.41 12.47 9.71
N GLY A 74 13.91 12.77 8.51
CA GLY A 74 14.75 13.96 8.27
C GLY A 74 16.22 13.83 8.69
N LYS A 75 16.65 12.64 9.16
CA LYS A 75 18.04 12.37 9.54
C LYS A 75 18.72 11.50 8.48
N ASP A 76 20.00 11.73 8.24
CA ASP A 76 20.84 10.87 7.38
C ASP A 76 20.25 10.56 5.98
N ASN A 77 19.54 11.51 5.39
CA ASN A 77 18.78 11.36 4.14
C ASN A 77 17.63 10.33 4.21
N ILE A 78 17.20 9.94 5.42
CA ILE A 78 16.08 9.03 5.62
C ILE A 78 14.79 9.84 5.87
N ARG A 79 13.71 9.40 5.26
CA ARG A 79 12.36 9.88 5.54
C ARG A 79 11.44 8.71 5.85
N ILE A 80 10.69 8.82 6.93
CA ILE A 80 9.63 7.87 7.25
C ILE A 80 8.35 8.34 6.57
N ILE A 81 7.68 7.44 5.86
CA ILE A 81 6.44 7.70 5.13
C ILE A 81 5.33 6.78 5.61
N LEU A 82 4.09 7.09 5.27
CA LEU A 82 2.93 6.26 5.60
C LEU A 82 2.83 5.09 4.62
N GLY A 83 2.62 3.88 5.12
CA GLY A 83 2.60 2.67 4.30
C GLY A 83 1.43 1.73 4.58
N PRO A 84 0.17 2.16 4.37
CA PRO A 84 -0.94 1.22 4.39
C PRO A 84 -0.67 0.11 3.36
N CYS A 85 -0.67 -1.15 3.83
CA CYS A 85 -0.26 -2.30 3.02
C CYS A 85 -1.12 -2.46 1.77
N GLY A 86 -2.42 -2.26 1.91
CA GLY A 86 -3.40 -2.26 0.83
C GLY A 86 -4.76 -1.83 1.37
N PRO A 87 -5.62 -1.22 0.56
CA PRO A 87 -6.89 -0.67 1.06
C PRO A 87 -7.75 -1.70 1.78
N GLN A 88 -7.79 -2.94 1.29
CA GLN A 88 -8.57 -4.03 1.86
C GLN A 88 -7.95 -4.63 3.14
N ARG A 89 -6.67 -4.32 3.42
CA ARG A 89 -5.92 -4.77 4.60
C ARG A 89 -5.96 -3.78 5.77
N CYS A 90 -6.56 -2.63 5.53
CA CYS A 90 -6.65 -1.54 6.49
C CYS A 90 -8.12 -1.23 6.77
N SER A 91 -8.44 -0.98 8.04
CA SER A 91 -9.75 -0.42 8.39
C SER A 91 -9.90 0.99 7.82
N GLU A 92 -11.15 1.43 7.64
CA GLU A 92 -11.43 2.82 7.25
C GLU A 92 -10.81 3.80 8.25
N ARG A 93 -10.76 3.43 9.53
CA ARG A 93 -10.14 4.27 10.56
C ARG A 93 -8.63 4.44 10.36
N LEU A 94 -7.90 3.37 10.09
CA LEU A 94 -6.47 3.44 9.80
C LEU A 94 -6.19 4.26 8.53
N LEU A 95 -6.98 4.06 7.48
CA LEU A 95 -6.85 4.84 6.24
C LEU A 95 -7.13 6.31 6.45
N GLN A 96 -8.15 6.66 7.26
CA GLN A 96 -8.46 8.05 7.59
C GLN A 96 -7.32 8.70 8.38
N GLU A 97 -6.75 8.03 9.37
CA GLU A 97 -5.59 8.54 10.11
C GLU A 97 -4.37 8.75 9.18
N CYS A 98 -4.15 7.83 8.23
CA CYS A 98 -3.11 8.02 7.21
C CYS A 98 -3.40 9.25 6.33
N ALA A 99 -4.66 9.48 5.94
CA ALA A 99 -5.04 10.65 5.16
C ALA A 99 -4.82 11.96 5.94
N ASP A 100 -5.27 11.99 7.19
CA ASP A 100 -5.15 13.15 8.08
C ASP A 100 -3.69 13.51 8.35
N LEU A 101 -2.85 12.51 8.67
CA LEU A 101 -1.41 12.69 8.87
C LEU A 101 -0.70 13.12 7.58
N SER A 102 -1.06 12.51 6.45
CA SER A 102 -0.51 12.88 5.14
C SER A 102 -0.81 14.34 4.82
N GLN A 103 -2.05 14.79 5.05
CA GLN A 103 -2.45 16.17 4.81
C GLN A 103 -1.77 17.14 5.79
N ALA A 104 -1.78 16.82 7.08
CA ALA A 104 -1.28 17.72 8.12
C ALA A 104 0.24 17.93 8.07
N ARG A 105 1.01 16.95 7.63
CA ARG A 105 2.48 16.96 7.67
C ARG A 105 3.13 16.85 6.28
N ASP A 106 2.35 16.92 5.22
CA ASP A 106 2.81 16.73 3.83
C ASP A 106 3.59 15.41 3.63
N LEU A 107 3.08 14.32 4.22
CA LEU A 107 3.73 13.01 4.19
C LEU A 107 3.27 12.20 2.98
N PRO A 108 4.21 11.60 2.22
CA PRO A 108 3.87 10.64 1.18
C PRO A 108 3.21 9.38 1.76
N VAL A 109 2.34 8.80 0.95
CA VAL A 109 1.65 7.54 1.22
C VAL A 109 2.03 6.53 0.14
N HIS A 110 2.40 5.31 0.53
CA HIS A 110 2.78 4.23 -0.36
C HIS A 110 1.91 3.00 -0.09
N CYS A 111 1.14 2.55 -1.08
CA CYS A 111 0.10 1.55 -0.90
C CYS A 111 0.06 0.57 -2.08
N HIS A 112 -0.10 -0.75 -1.82
CA HIS A 112 -0.36 -1.73 -2.88
C HIS A 112 -1.81 -1.63 -3.33
N VAL A 113 -2.04 -1.32 -4.60
CA VAL A 113 -3.38 -1.11 -5.13
C VAL A 113 -3.56 -1.86 -6.43
N LEU A 114 -4.60 -2.69 -6.49
CA LEU A 114 -5.01 -3.42 -7.69
C LEU A 114 -3.88 -4.23 -8.33
N GLU A 115 -3.03 -4.85 -7.49
CA GLU A 115 -1.99 -5.78 -7.91
C GLU A 115 -2.58 -7.04 -8.54
N THR A 116 -3.65 -7.58 -7.95
CA THR A 116 -4.27 -8.81 -8.40
C THR A 116 -5.74 -8.60 -8.78
N LYS A 117 -6.26 -9.48 -9.64
CA LYS A 117 -7.71 -9.50 -9.94
C LYS A 117 -8.55 -9.70 -8.69
N THR A 118 -8.01 -10.43 -7.70
CA THR A 118 -8.62 -10.60 -6.38
C THR A 118 -8.88 -9.27 -5.69
N GLN A 119 -7.93 -8.34 -5.73
CA GLN A 119 -8.14 -6.99 -5.16
C GLN A 119 -9.24 -6.21 -5.89
N ALA A 120 -9.33 -6.33 -7.22
CA ALA A 120 -10.39 -5.68 -7.98
C ALA A 120 -11.78 -6.22 -7.56
N VAL A 121 -11.91 -7.55 -7.49
CA VAL A 121 -13.15 -8.20 -7.00
C VAL A 121 -13.46 -7.79 -5.56
N THR A 122 -12.46 -7.72 -4.69
CA THR A 122 -12.63 -7.30 -3.30
C THR A 122 -13.16 -5.87 -3.20
N GLY A 123 -12.71 -4.96 -4.07
CA GLY A 123 -13.22 -3.59 -4.13
C GLY A 123 -14.73 -3.56 -4.36
N GLU A 124 -15.19 -4.27 -5.38
CA GLU A 124 -16.61 -4.35 -5.73
C GLU A 124 -17.44 -5.05 -4.63
N GLU A 125 -16.96 -6.20 -4.14
CA GLU A 125 -17.69 -7.02 -3.16
C GLU A 125 -17.77 -6.35 -1.77
N LYS A 126 -16.66 -5.76 -1.30
CA LYS A 126 -16.55 -5.20 0.05
C LYS A 126 -17.02 -3.75 0.13
N TYR A 127 -16.79 -2.96 -0.91
CA TYR A 127 -17.02 -1.51 -0.88
C TYR A 127 -18.03 -1.02 -1.94
N GLY A 128 -18.49 -1.89 -2.87
CA GLY A 128 -19.39 -1.53 -3.96
C GLY A 128 -18.77 -0.56 -4.97
N ARG A 129 -17.44 -0.52 -5.07
CA ARG A 129 -16.69 0.40 -5.93
C ARG A 129 -15.25 -0.09 -6.11
N THR A 130 -14.51 0.51 -7.06
CA THR A 130 -13.10 0.20 -7.21
C THR A 130 -12.29 0.63 -5.99
N LEU A 131 -11.12 0.01 -5.75
CA LEU A 131 -10.23 0.41 -4.65
C LEU A 131 -9.68 1.83 -4.84
N VAL A 132 -9.57 2.33 -6.07
CA VAL A 132 -9.17 3.70 -6.36
C VAL A 132 -10.25 4.69 -5.93
N GLN A 133 -11.52 4.41 -6.25
CA GLN A 133 -12.66 5.20 -5.77
C GLN A 133 -12.74 5.18 -4.23
N PHE A 134 -12.54 4.02 -3.62
CA PHE A 134 -12.53 3.90 -2.17
C PHE A 134 -11.43 4.77 -1.52
N LEU A 135 -10.19 4.73 -2.05
CA LEU A 135 -9.10 5.59 -1.58
C LEU A 135 -9.40 7.09 -1.76
N LYS A 136 -10.12 7.45 -2.83
CA LYS A 136 -10.59 8.83 -3.04
C LYS A 136 -11.55 9.25 -1.93
N ASP A 137 -12.50 8.41 -1.58
CA ASP A 137 -13.48 8.70 -0.52
C ASP A 137 -12.82 8.79 0.86
N MET A 138 -11.71 8.07 1.07
CA MET A 138 -10.88 8.18 2.27
C MET A 138 -9.94 9.40 2.26
N GLY A 139 -9.96 10.26 1.23
CA GLY A 139 -9.12 11.45 1.15
C GLY A 139 -7.65 11.18 0.79
N LEU A 140 -7.30 9.95 0.40
CA LEU A 140 -5.92 9.55 0.07
C LEU A 140 -5.53 9.85 -1.37
N MET A 141 -6.47 10.08 -2.29
CA MET A 141 -6.21 10.39 -3.70
C MET A 141 -5.65 11.80 -3.87
N THR A 142 -4.36 11.96 -3.65
CA THR A 142 -3.62 13.22 -3.78
C THR A 142 -2.26 12.98 -4.45
N HIS A 143 -1.55 14.05 -4.79
CA HIS A 143 -0.17 13.98 -5.34
C HIS A 143 0.83 13.29 -4.39
N ARG A 144 0.47 13.06 -3.13
CA ARG A 144 1.29 12.34 -2.16
C ARG A 144 1.11 10.81 -2.21
N LEU A 145 0.10 10.32 -2.92
CA LEU A 145 -0.15 8.89 -3.03
C LEU A 145 0.68 8.26 -4.14
N THR A 146 1.43 7.22 -3.79
CA THR A 146 2.04 6.28 -4.75
C THR A 146 1.35 4.93 -4.62
N MET A 147 0.74 4.47 -5.72
CA MET A 147 0.10 3.16 -5.81
C MET A 147 1.08 2.16 -6.42
N ASN A 148 1.38 1.07 -5.70
CA ASN A 148 2.20 0.00 -6.24
C ASN A 148 1.37 -0.90 -7.15
N HIS A 149 2.01 -1.40 -8.20
CA HIS A 149 1.50 -2.32 -9.21
C HIS A 149 0.46 -1.69 -10.16
N ALA A 150 -0.70 -1.23 -9.66
CA ALA A 150 -1.74 -0.55 -10.43
C ALA A 150 -2.06 -1.29 -11.74
N ILE A 151 -2.42 -2.61 -11.63
CA ILE A 151 -2.59 -3.50 -12.78
C ILE A 151 -4.06 -3.51 -13.26
N TRP A 152 -4.98 -3.75 -12.32
CA TRP A 152 -6.40 -3.99 -12.63
C TRP A 152 -7.24 -2.72 -12.51
N LEU A 153 -6.76 -1.65 -13.16
CA LEU A 153 -7.42 -0.34 -13.21
C LEU A 153 -8.49 -0.29 -14.29
N THR A 154 -9.57 0.46 -14.02
CA THR A 154 -10.51 0.90 -15.05
C THR A 154 -10.00 2.20 -15.71
N ASP A 155 -10.60 2.60 -16.83
CA ASP A 155 -10.27 3.88 -17.48
C ASP A 155 -10.62 5.07 -16.57
N GLU A 156 -11.69 4.97 -15.77
CA GLU A 156 -12.09 5.95 -14.77
C GLU A 156 -11.09 6.05 -13.62
N ASP A 157 -10.55 4.90 -13.16
CA ASP A 157 -9.50 4.89 -12.14
C ASP A 157 -8.26 5.64 -12.65
N ILE A 158 -7.84 5.37 -13.88
CA ILE A 158 -6.68 6.04 -14.48
C ILE A 158 -6.92 7.55 -14.61
N ALA A 159 -8.11 7.96 -15.02
CA ALA A 159 -8.48 9.37 -15.11
C ALA A 159 -8.45 10.05 -13.73
N MET A 160 -8.96 9.39 -12.69
CA MET A 160 -8.90 9.90 -11.31
C MET A 160 -7.46 10.03 -10.80
N MET A 161 -6.60 9.04 -11.08
CA MET A 161 -5.18 9.09 -10.71
C MET A 161 -4.46 10.27 -11.37
N GLY A 162 -4.71 10.48 -12.68
CA GLY A 162 -4.14 11.61 -13.41
C GLY A 162 -4.61 12.96 -12.86
N ALA A 163 -5.92 13.11 -12.64
CA ALA A 163 -6.51 14.34 -12.08
C ALA A 163 -5.97 14.68 -10.67
N ALA A 164 -5.66 13.66 -9.87
CA ALA A 164 -5.09 13.81 -8.53
C ALA A 164 -3.56 13.96 -8.52
N ASN A 165 -2.90 13.89 -9.69
CA ASN A 165 -1.44 13.85 -9.83
C ASN A 165 -0.79 12.73 -8.99
N CYS A 166 -1.43 11.58 -8.88
CA CYS A 166 -0.87 10.43 -8.18
C CYS A 166 0.35 9.86 -8.91
N SER A 167 1.16 9.13 -8.17
CA SER A 167 2.26 8.33 -8.72
C SER A 167 1.92 6.84 -8.69
N THR A 168 2.60 6.06 -9.53
CA THR A 168 2.58 4.59 -9.45
C THR A 168 3.98 4.02 -9.57
N THR A 169 4.21 2.89 -8.92
CA THR A 169 5.41 2.08 -9.09
C THR A 169 5.06 0.82 -9.89
N HIS A 170 5.54 0.76 -11.12
CA HIS A 170 5.41 -0.41 -11.99
C HIS A 170 6.49 -1.42 -11.65
N ASN A 171 6.09 -2.63 -11.26
CA ASN A 171 6.97 -3.73 -10.85
C ASN A 171 6.88 -4.89 -11.87
N PRO A 172 7.44 -4.75 -13.08
CA PRO A 172 7.18 -5.69 -14.18
C PRO A 172 7.63 -7.12 -13.87
N LEU A 173 8.78 -7.30 -13.26
CA LEU A 173 9.30 -8.64 -12.92
C LEU A 173 8.40 -9.35 -11.92
N ALA A 174 8.06 -8.68 -10.80
CA ALA A 174 7.17 -9.23 -9.79
C ALA A 174 5.79 -9.54 -10.37
N ASN A 175 5.21 -8.61 -11.13
CA ASN A 175 3.89 -8.78 -11.74
C ASN A 175 3.82 -10.01 -12.66
N LEU A 176 4.87 -10.24 -13.44
CA LEU A 176 4.94 -11.38 -14.36
C LEU A 176 5.24 -12.69 -13.62
N LYS A 177 6.18 -12.69 -12.67
CA LYS A 177 6.55 -13.86 -11.87
C LYS A 177 5.38 -14.38 -11.04
N LEU A 178 4.62 -13.48 -10.44
CA LEU A 178 3.44 -13.80 -9.61
C LEU A 178 2.18 -14.07 -10.45
N GLY A 179 2.22 -13.82 -11.76
CA GLY A 179 1.04 -13.92 -12.61
C GLY A 179 -0.03 -12.88 -12.30
N SER A 180 0.35 -11.75 -11.72
CA SER A 180 -0.57 -10.68 -11.30
C SER A 180 -1.23 -9.98 -12.49
N GLY A 181 -0.52 -9.86 -13.62
CA GLY A 181 -1.02 -9.23 -14.85
C GLY A 181 -0.07 -8.16 -15.40
N VAL A 182 -0.56 -7.39 -16.37
CA VAL A 182 0.20 -6.33 -17.02
C VAL A 182 -0.44 -4.98 -16.72
N SER A 183 0.32 -4.09 -16.09
CA SER A 183 -0.13 -2.74 -15.74
C SER A 183 -0.31 -1.87 -17.01
N PRO A 184 -1.38 -1.06 -17.12
CA PRO A 184 -1.68 -0.19 -18.26
C PRO A 184 -0.80 1.09 -18.27
N VAL A 185 0.53 0.91 -18.25
CA VAL A 185 1.53 1.98 -18.09
C VAL A 185 1.32 3.11 -19.10
N ARG A 186 1.10 2.79 -20.39
CA ARG A 186 0.93 3.81 -21.41
C ARG A 186 -0.33 4.65 -21.16
N GLN A 187 -1.43 4.03 -20.76
CA GLN A 187 -2.68 4.74 -20.47
C GLN A 187 -2.49 5.68 -19.27
N MET A 188 -1.83 5.22 -18.20
CA MET A 188 -1.51 6.03 -17.03
C MET A 188 -0.62 7.23 -17.41
N MET A 189 0.44 7.03 -18.18
CA MET A 189 1.31 8.12 -18.63
C MET A 189 0.55 9.14 -19.48
N ASN A 190 -0.32 8.69 -20.39
CA ASN A 190 -1.16 9.57 -21.21
C ASN A 190 -2.15 10.39 -20.37
N ALA A 191 -2.60 9.86 -19.24
CA ALA A 191 -3.46 10.56 -18.28
C ALA A 191 -2.70 11.48 -17.32
N GLY A 192 -1.37 11.57 -17.42
CA GLY A 192 -0.53 12.43 -16.58
C GLY A 192 -0.11 11.79 -15.26
N VAL A 193 -0.34 10.49 -15.06
CA VAL A 193 0.16 9.77 -13.88
C VAL A 193 1.68 9.67 -13.95
N ASN A 194 2.37 10.00 -12.87
CA ASN A 194 3.82 9.79 -12.76
C ASN A 194 4.11 8.31 -12.56
N VAL A 195 4.81 7.66 -13.50
CA VAL A 195 5.13 6.22 -13.46
C VAL A 195 6.61 6.02 -13.18
N ALA A 196 6.90 5.37 -12.05
CA ALA A 196 8.25 4.93 -11.69
C ALA A 196 8.40 3.42 -11.90
N LEU A 197 9.64 2.95 -11.99
CA LEU A 197 9.97 1.53 -11.99
C LEU A 197 10.35 1.06 -10.60
N GLY A 198 9.94 -0.15 -10.24
CA GLY A 198 10.30 -0.83 -9.02
C GLY A 198 10.63 -2.30 -9.26
N CYS A 199 11.31 -2.91 -8.31
CA CYS A 199 11.67 -4.33 -8.35
C CYS A 199 10.81 -5.19 -7.41
N ASP A 200 10.05 -4.56 -6.50
CA ASP A 200 9.31 -5.28 -5.45
C ASP A 200 10.24 -6.01 -4.46
N GLY A 201 9.75 -7.02 -3.77
CA GLY A 201 10.55 -7.82 -2.85
C GLY A 201 11.53 -8.76 -3.55
N VAL A 202 12.64 -9.08 -2.88
CA VAL A 202 13.69 -9.96 -3.42
C VAL A 202 13.12 -11.30 -3.91
N ALA A 203 12.18 -11.89 -3.17
CA ALA A 203 11.59 -13.18 -3.54
C ALA A 203 10.70 -13.12 -4.80
N SER A 204 10.20 -11.95 -5.18
CA SER A 204 9.33 -11.76 -6.35
C SER A 204 10.02 -11.13 -7.55
N ALA A 205 11.24 -10.62 -7.38
CA ALA A 205 11.97 -9.93 -8.44
C ALA A 205 13.27 -10.63 -8.91
N ASP A 206 13.64 -11.74 -8.27
CA ASP A 206 14.86 -12.50 -8.58
C ASP A 206 14.61 -13.68 -9.54
#